data_ebe061d7990fe43da2e68718ebf800ad
#
_entry.id   ebe061d7990fe43da2e68718ebf800ad
#
_cell.length_a   1.000
_cell.length_b   1.000
_cell.length_c   1.000
_cell.angle_alpha   90.00
_cell.angle_beta   90.00
_cell.angle_gamma   90.00
#
_symmetry.space_group_name_H-M   'P 1'
#
loop_
_entity.id
_entity.type
_entity.pdbx_description
1 polymer ?
#
loop_
_entity_poly.entity_id
_entity_poly.type
_entity_poly.pdbx_seq_one_letter_code
_entity_poly.pdbx_strand_id
1 'polypeptide(L)'
;VELTGGEPLLQKELPELTRELLERGYEVGMETGGSLDVAPLDRRVTIILDLKCPGSGMQDRNLWANIERLKATDEIKFVLADRRDYEWAREVIARHGLLERCGVLLSPVHGELSPRSLAEWMLNDALAARLQMQIHKYIWPPGTRGV
;
A
#
# COMPACT_ATOMS: atom_id res chain seq x y z
N VAL A 1 -0.45 6.15 15.55
CA VAL A 1 -0.56 4.69 15.70
C VAL A 1 -0.74 4.10 14.33
N GLU A 2 0.03 3.07 13.98
CA GLU A 2 -0.14 2.31 12.74
C GLU A 2 -0.69 0.92 13.07
N LEU A 3 -1.79 0.55 12.40
CA LEU A 3 -2.45 -0.74 12.49
C LEU A 3 -2.05 -1.57 11.27
N THR A 4 -1.31 -2.64 11.49
CA THR A 4 -0.75 -3.50 10.45
C THR A 4 -0.62 -4.94 10.97
N GLY A 5 -0.12 -5.84 10.15
CA GLY A 5 0.12 -7.23 10.50
C GLY A 5 -1.07 -8.15 10.21
N GLY A 6 -0.84 -9.19 9.41
CA GLY A 6 -1.91 -9.98 8.81
C GLY A 6 -2.82 -9.11 7.95
N GLU A 7 -4.13 -9.21 8.14
CA GLU A 7 -5.13 -8.31 7.55
C GLU A 7 -5.97 -7.70 8.69
N PRO A 8 -5.75 -6.40 9.03
CA PRO A 8 -6.46 -5.77 10.15
C PRO A 8 -7.99 -5.78 10.01
N LEU A 9 -8.50 -5.66 8.78
CA LEU A 9 -9.94 -5.65 8.51
C LEU A 9 -10.67 -6.97 8.83
N LEU A 10 -9.94 -8.05 9.13
CA LEU A 10 -10.52 -9.28 9.65
C LEU A 10 -10.93 -9.19 11.13
N GLN A 11 -10.40 -8.19 11.85
CA GLN A 11 -10.70 -7.98 13.27
C GLN A 11 -12.02 -7.21 13.40
N LYS A 12 -13.02 -7.83 14.02
CA LYS A 12 -14.37 -7.26 14.14
C LYS A 12 -14.39 -5.98 14.99
N GLU A 13 -13.46 -5.88 15.93
CA GLU A 13 -13.33 -4.77 16.87
C GLU A 13 -12.53 -3.60 16.29
N LEU A 14 -11.98 -3.74 15.08
CA LEU A 14 -11.13 -2.73 14.44
C LEU A 14 -11.83 -1.34 14.31
N PRO A 15 -13.10 -1.24 13.88
CA PRO A 15 -13.77 0.06 13.77
C PRO A 15 -13.94 0.76 15.12
N GLU A 16 -14.16 0.00 16.20
CA GLU A 16 -14.26 0.55 17.55
C GLU A 16 -12.88 1.00 18.06
N LEU A 17 -11.87 0.19 17.90
CA LEU A 17 -10.50 0.52 18.28
C LEU A 17 -10.00 1.78 17.56
N THR A 18 -10.20 1.88 16.24
CA THR A 18 -9.78 3.07 15.47
C THR A 18 -10.48 4.33 15.95
N ARG A 19 -11.78 4.25 16.23
CA ARG A 19 -12.54 5.37 16.77
C ARG A 19 -12.02 5.81 18.15
N GLU A 20 -11.79 4.87 19.07
CA GLU A 20 -11.28 5.17 20.40
C GLU A 20 -9.89 5.83 20.35
N LEU A 21 -8.99 5.36 19.49
CA LEU A 21 -7.67 5.95 19.27
C LEU A 21 -7.78 7.40 18.76
N LEU A 22 -8.65 7.64 17.78
CA LEU A 22 -8.89 8.97 17.21
C LEU A 22 -9.51 9.93 18.25
N GLU A 23 -10.44 9.46 19.08
CA GLU A 23 -11.05 10.25 20.16
C GLU A 23 -10.05 10.62 21.26
N ARG A 24 -9.03 9.79 21.46
CA ARG A 24 -7.90 10.08 22.36
C ARG A 24 -6.85 11.01 21.74
N GLY A 25 -7.06 11.48 20.50
CA GLY A 25 -6.17 12.42 19.81
C GLY A 25 -4.98 11.79 19.10
N TYR A 26 -4.96 10.48 18.90
CA TYR A 26 -3.93 9.84 18.08
C TYR A 26 -4.23 10.00 16.59
N GLU A 27 -3.17 10.20 15.81
CA GLU A 27 -3.21 9.95 14.37
C GLU A 27 -3.18 8.44 14.14
N VAL A 28 -4.12 7.92 13.33
CA VAL A 28 -4.26 6.48 13.08
C VAL A 28 -4.06 6.21 11.61
N GLY A 29 -3.03 5.39 11.30
CA GLY A 29 -2.77 4.80 9.99
C GLY A 29 -3.15 3.32 9.98
N MET A 30 -3.56 2.82 8.83
CA MET A 30 -3.84 1.40 8.64
C MET A 30 -3.34 0.90 7.29
N GLU A 31 -2.52 -0.14 7.32
CA GLU A 31 -2.09 -0.87 6.13
C GLU A 31 -2.99 -2.09 5.91
N THR A 32 -3.61 -2.19 4.74
CA THR A 32 -4.48 -3.32 4.35
C THR A 32 -4.10 -3.89 3.00
N GLY A 33 -4.25 -5.20 2.84
CA GLY A 33 -4.02 -5.91 1.58
C GLY A 33 -5.08 -5.66 0.50
N GLY A 34 -6.08 -4.83 0.75
CA GLY A 34 -7.05 -4.37 -0.24
C GLY A 34 -8.11 -5.37 -0.68
N SER A 35 -8.18 -6.54 -0.06
CA SER A 35 -9.16 -7.58 -0.39
C SER A 35 -10.52 -7.43 0.32
N LEU A 36 -10.58 -6.60 1.35
CA LEU A 36 -11.78 -6.34 2.15
C LEU A 36 -12.21 -4.88 2.00
N ASP A 37 -13.50 -4.61 2.23
CA ASP A 37 -14.06 -3.25 2.11
C ASP A 37 -13.56 -2.34 3.25
N VAL A 38 -13.01 -1.19 2.89
CA VAL A 38 -12.55 -0.16 3.82
C VAL A 38 -13.66 0.79 4.28
N ALA A 39 -14.87 0.66 3.74
CA ALA A 39 -16.01 1.53 4.07
C ALA A 39 -16.38 1.60 5.56
N PRO A 40 -16.21 0.53 6.38
CA PRO A 40 -16.53 0.59 7.81
C PRO A 40 -15.60 1.47 8.64
N LEU A 41 -14.45 1.88 8.09
CA LEU A 41 -13.47 2.68 8.83
C LEU A 41 -13.89 4.14 8.97
N ASP A 42 -13.52 4.74 10.10
CA ASP A 42 -13.63 6.19 10.29
C ASP A 42 -12.80 6.93 9.23
N ARG A 43 -13.37 7.96 8.62
CA ARG A 43 -12.70 8.72 7.54
C ARG A 43 -11.43 9.47 7.99
N ARG A 44 -11.21 9.61 9.28
CA ARG A 44 -10.00 10.21 9.85
C ARG A 44 -8.81 9.24 9.82
N VAL A 45 -9.04 7.94 9.68
CA VAL A 45 -7.97 6.93 9.51
C VAL A 45 -7.28 7.15 8.18
N THR A 46 -5.97 7.24 8.17
CA THR A 46 -5.16 7.24 6.94
C THR A 46 -4.98 5.80 6.47
N ILE A 47 -5.38 5.51 5.24
CA ILE A 47 -5.32 4.16 4.66
C ILE A 47 -4.10 4.03 3.75
N ILE A 48 -3.31 2.98 3.94
CA ILE A 48 -2.30 2.51 2.99
C ILE A 48 -2.86 1.24 2.36
N LEU A 49 -3.34 1.36 1.12
CA LEU A 49 -3.98 0.27 0.36
C LEU A 49 -2.93 -0.45 -0.48
N ASP A 50 -2.53 -1.67 -0.09
CA ASP A 50 -1.58 -2.50 -0.83
C ASP A 50 -2.30 -3.25 -1.97
N LEU A 51 -2.27 -2.70 -3.19
CA LEU A 51 -2.80 -3.36 -4.38
C LEU A 51 -1.84 -4.45 -4.87
N LYS A 52 -2.35 -5.68 -4.90
CA LYS A 52 -1.57 -6.86 -5.26
C LYS A 52 -1.32 -6.92 -6.76
N CYS A 53 -0.02 -6.96 -7.11
CA CYS A 53 0.45 -7.09 -8.48
C CYS A 53 0.37 -8.55 -9.00
N PRO A 54 0.45 -8.79 -10.31
CA PRO A 54 0.40 -10.13 -10.90
C PRO A 54 1.43 -11.09 -10.31
N GLY A 55 2.67 -10.64 -10.06
CA GLY A 55 3.75 -11.44 -9.49
C GLY A 55 3.45 -12.00 -8.11
N SER A 56 2.55 -11.37 -7.35
CA SER A 56 2.09 -11.88 -6.05
C SER A 56 1.17 -13.10 -6.15
N GLY A 57 0.56 -13.37 -7.32
CA GLY A 57 -0.48 -14.37 -7.51
C GLY A 57 -1.81 -14.05 -6.79
N MET A 58 -1.95 -12.84 -6.24
CA MET A 58 -3.12 -12.41 -5.46
C MET A 58 -3.89 -11.23 -6.09
N GLN A 59 -3.54 -10.86 -7.31
CA GLN A 59 -4.14 -9.72 -8.03
C GLN A 59 -5.67 -9.80 -8.11
N ASP A 60 -6.25 -11.00 -8.25
CA ASP A 60 -7.70 -11.21 -8.35
C ASP A 60 -8.44 -10.96 -7.02
N ARG A 61 -7.70 -10.77 -5.93
CA ARG A 61 -8.26 -10.43 -4.62
C ARG A 61 -8.42 -8.93 -4.39
N ASN A 62 -7.91 -8.09 -5.27
CA ASN A 62 -8.07 -6.64 -5.15
C ASN A 62 -9.54 -6.24 -5.23
N LEU A 63 -10.06 -5.61 -4.16
CA LEU A 63 -11.39 -5.03 -4.18
C LEU A 63 -11.31 -3.61 -4.75
N TRP A 64 -11.51 -3.48 -6.06
CA TRP A 64 -11.37 -2.23 -6.81
C TRP A 64 -12.24 -1.09 -6.30
N ALA A 65 -13.40 -1.40 -5.70
CA ALA A 65 -14.28 -0.40 -5.09
C ALA A 65 -13.60 0.41 -3.97
N ASN A 66 -12.53 -0.12 -3.35
CA ASN A 66 -11.77 0.60 -2.34
C ASN A 66 -11.11 1.86 -2.89
N ILE A 67 -10.70 1.86 -4.17
CA ILE A 67 -10.07 3.04 -4.81
C ILE A 67 -11.00 4.26 -4.77
N GLU A 68 -12.31 4.06 -4.98
CA GLU A 68 -13.28 5.15 -4.96
C GLU A 68 -13.50 5.76 -3.57
N ARG A 69 -13.04 5.07 -2.52
CA ARG A 69 -13.18 5.50 -1.13
C ARG A 69 -11.96 6.26 -0.62
N LEU A 70 -10.84 6.17 -1.33
CA LEU A 70 -9.60 6.83 -0.92
C LEU A 70 -9.73 8.35 -1.02
N LYS A 71 -9.08 9.01 -0.05
CA LYS A 71 -8.97 10.47 0.05
C LYS A 71 -7.51 10.90 -0.20
N ALA A 72 -7.30 12.19 -0.37
CA ALA A 72 -5.98 12.75 -0.71
C ALA A 72 -4.87 12.46 0.33
N THR A 73 -5.25 12.16 1.56
CA THR A 73 -4.32 11.79 2.65
C THR A 73 -3.99 10.29 2.68
N ASP A 74 -4.68 9.48 1.88
CA ASP A 74 -4.42 8.04 1.79
C ASP A 74 -3.31 7.73 0.80
N GLU A 75 -2.83 6.51 0.81
CA GLU A 75 -1.79 6.03 -0.08
C GLU A 75 -2.17 4.71 -0.73
N ILE A 76 -1.79 4.51 -1.98
CA ILE A 76 -1.80 3.21 -2.65
C ILE A 76 -0.36 2.72 -2.78
N LYS A 77 -0.15 1.48 -2.40
CA LYS A 77 1.15 0.82 -2.45
C LYS A 77 1.10 -0.36 -3.43
N PHE A 78 2.13 -0.45 -4.28
CA PHE A 78 2.39 -1.58 -5.15
C PHE A 78 3.71 -2.23 -4.75
N VAL A 79 3.71 -3.53 -4.47
CA VAL A 79 4.91 -4.31 -4.19
C VAL A 79 5.26 -5.09 -5.44
N LEU A 80 6.42 -4.79 -6.04
CA LEU A 80 6.81 -5.16 -7.40
C LEU A 80 7.93 -6.18 -7.36
N ALA A 81 7.73 -7.34 -7.99
CA ALA A 81 8.75 -8.37 -8.11
C ALA A 81 9.62 -8.19 -9.36
N ASP A 82 9.06 -7.67 -10.46
CA ASP A 82 9.73 -7.55 -11.74
C ASP A 82 9.21 -6.40 -12.61
N ARG A 83 9.67 -6.33 -13.84
CA ARG A 83 9.25 -5.34 -14.84
C ARG A 83 7.77 -5.48 -15.24
N ARG A 84 7.22 -6.66 -15.25
CA ARG A 84 5.81 -6.92 -15.59
C ARG A 84 4.89 -6.32 -14.54
N ASP A 85 5.25 -6.47 -13.26
CA ASP A 85 4.51 -5.84 -12.16
C ASP A 85 4.55 -4.31 -12.26
N TYR A 86 5.69 -3.75 -12.63
CA TYR A 86 5.83 -2.30 -12.82
C TYR A 86 4.95 -1.77 -13.95
N GLU A 87 4.94 -2.43 -15.12
CA GLU A 87 4.09 -2.04 -16.25
C GLU A 87 2.61 -2.13 -15.88
N TRP A 88 2.20 -3.21 -15.21
CA TRP A 88 0.85 -3.36 -14.72
C TRP A 88 0.47 -2.26 -13.71
N ALA A 89 1.34 -1.93 -12.76
CA ALA A 89 1.10 -0.84 -11.81
C ALA A 89 0.92 0.50 -12.54
N ARG A 90 1.74 0.81 -13.54
CA ARG A 90 1.58 2.02 -14.37
C ARG A 90 0.24 2.08 -15.07
N GLU A 91 -0.22 0.96 -15.65
CA GLU A 91 -1.54 0.88 -16.28
C GLU A 91 -2.67 1.13 -15.28
N VAL A 92 -2.58 0.56 -14.07
CA VAL A 92 -3.56 0.77 -12.99
C VAL A 92 -3.55 2.23 -12.54
N ILE A 93 -2.37 2.82 -12.33
CA ILE A 93 -2.19 4.22 -11.94
C ILE A 93 -2.90 5.14 -12.96
N ALA A 94 -2.64 4.94 -14.25
CA ALA A 94 -3.23 5.76 -15.31
C ALA A 94 -4.73 5.53 -15.44
N ARG A 95 -5.18 4.27 -15.42
CA ARG A 95 -6.60 3.90 -15.57
C ARG A 95 -7.49 4.50 -14.50
N HIS A 96 -6.99 4.57 -13.26
CA HIS A 96 -7.76 5.04 -12.11
C HIS A 96 -7.40 6.47 -11.68
N GLY A 97 -6.50 7.16 -12.40
CA GLY A 97 -6.08 8.53 -12.07
C GLY A 97 -5.51 8.65 -10.66
N LEU A 98 -4.68 7.67 -10.23
CA LEU A 98 -4.29 7.56 -8.83
C LEU A 98 -3.39 8.69 -8.37
N LEU A 99 -2.55 9.25 -9.25
CA LEU A 99 -1.63 10.36 -8.91
C LEU A 99 -2.37 11.66 -8.56
N GLU A 100 -3.57 11.86 -9.11
CA GLU A 100 -4.41 13.01 -8.80
C GLU A 100 -5.32 12.75 -7.57
N ARG A 101 -5.41 11.51 -7.15
CA ARG A 101 -6.32 11.08 -6.07
C ARG A 101 -5.63 11.00 -4.72
N CYS A 102 -4.47 10.35 -4.65
CA CYS A 102 -3.77 10.04 -3.39
C CYS A 102 -2.27 9.84 -3.61
N GLY A 103 -1.53 9.59 -2.54
CA GLY A 103 -0.13 9.17 -2.64
C GLY A 103 0.02 7.81 -3.32
N VAL A 104 1.02 7.66 -4.20
CA VAL A 104 1.34 6.38 -4.85
C VAL A 104 2.74 5.93 -4.48
N LEU A 105 2.86 4.71 -3.95
CA LEU A 105 4.08 4.09 -3.48
C LEU A 105 4.44 2.89 -4.36
N LEU A 106 5.68 2.84 -4.83
CA LEU A 106 6.24 1.68 -5.52
C LEU A 106 7.36 1.08 -4.67
N SER A 107 7.21 -0.17 -4.27
CA SER A 107 8.13 -0.88 -3.38
C SER A 107 8.70 -2.13 -4.06
N PRO A 108 10.03 -2.26 -4.23
CA PRO A 108 10.59 -3.47 -4.80
C PRO A 108 10.56 -4.63 -3.79
N VAL A 109 10.23 -5.84 -4.26
CA VAL A 109 10.41 -7.06 -3.47
C VAL A 109 11.90 -7.25 -3.19
N HIS A 110 12.24 -7.34 -1.90
CA HIS A 110 13.63 -7.51 -1.48
C HIS A 110 14.22 -8.82 -2.02
N GLY A 111 15.34 -8.72 -2.71
CA GLY A 111 16.04 -9.87 -3.30
C GLY A 111 15.55 -10.28 -4.71
N GLU A 112 14.41 -9.74 -5.19
CA GLU A 112 13.87 -10.02 -6.52
C GLU A 112 14.06 -8.84 -7.47
N LEU A 113 13.59 -7.64 -7.09
CA LEU A 113 13.75 -6.44 -7.88
C LEU A 113 14.77 -5.48 -7.24
N SER A 114 15.78 -5.09 -8.03
CA SER A 114 16.75 -4.08 -7.59
C SER A 114 16.06 -2.72 -7.41
N PRO A 115 16.23 -2.05 -6.24
CA PRO A 115 15.75 -0.69 -6.05
C PRO A 115 16.26 0.30 -7.09
N ARG A 116 17.52 0.11 -7.53
CA ARG A 116 18.11 0.92 -8.58
C ARG A 116 17.35 0.76 -9.90
N SER A 117 17.04 -0.47 -10.31
CA SER A 117 16.28 -0.72 -11.55
C SER A 117 14.91 -0.07 -11.50
N LEU A 118 14.19 -0.20 -10.36
CA LEU A 118 12.90 0.45 -10.16
C LEU A 118 13.01 1.97 -10.26
N ALA A 119 14.01 2.58 -9.60
CA ALA A 119 14.24 4.02 -9.66
C ALA A 119 14.53 4.50 -11.09
N GLU A 120 15.37 3.76 -11.85
CA GLU A 120 15.67 4.06 -13.25
C GLU A 120 14.42 3.99 -14.13
N TRP A 121 13.53 3.01 -13.92
CA TRP A 121 12.26 2.93 -14.64
C TRP A 121 11.35 4.11 -14.34
N MET A 122 11.19 4.46 -13.06
CA MET A 122 10.36 5.59 -12.63
C MET A 122 10.86 6.91 -13.23
N LEU A 123 12.18 7.14 -13.23
CA LEU A 123 12.79 8.34 -13.81
C LEU A 123 12.61 8.41 -15.32
N ASN A 124 12.86 7.30 -16.05
CA ASN A 124 12.70 7.23 -17.50
C ASN A 124 11.27 7.49 -17.95
N ASP A 125 10.30 7.04 -17.15
CA ASP A 125 8.87 7.22 -17.42
C ASP A 125 8.29 8.51 -16.83
N ALA A 126 9.13 9.34 -16.16
CA ALA A 126 8.70 10.55 -15.45
C ALA A 126 7.48 10.29 -14.53
N LEU A 127 7.44 9.11 -13.88
CA LEU A 127 6.32 8.68 -13.04
C LEU A 127 6.37 9.41 -11.69
N ALA A 128 5.38 10.25 -11.41
CA ALA A 128 5.29 11.04 -10.18
C ALA A 128 4.81 10.21 -8.97
N ALA A 129 5.38 9.01 -8.80
CA ALA A 129 5.16 8.15 -7.65
C ALA A 129 6.38 8.18 -6.72
N ARG A 130 6.24 7.71 -5.48
CA ARG A 130 7.31 7.64 -4.49
C ARG A 130 7.90 6.23 -4.42
N LEU A 131 9.22 6.11 -4.55
CA LEU A 131 9.93 4.88 -4.25
C LEU A 131 9.92 4.64 -2.75
N GLN A 132 9.42 3.47 -2.31
CA GLN A 132 9.42 3.06 -0.92
C GLN A 132 10.26 1.80 -0.73
N MET A 133 11.21 1.86 0.20
CA MET A 133 12.07 0.73 0.54
C MET A 133 11.55 0.03 1.79
N GLN A 134 11.64 -1.30 1.83
CA GLN A 134 11.45 -2.08 3.06
C GLN A 134 12.74 -2.00 3.89
N ILE A 135 12.96 -0.83 4.52
CA ILE A 135 14.24 -0.47 5.17
C ILE A 135 14.64 -1.48 6.24
N HIS A 136 13.67 -2.04 6.98
CA HIS A 136 13.94 -3.08 7.98
C HIS A 136 14.71 -4.28 7.42
N LYS A 137 14.49 -4.67 6.15
CA LYS A 137 15.20 -5.78 5.49
C LYS A 137 16.67 -5.47 5.13
N TYR A 138 17.08 -4.20 5.24
CA TYR A 138 18.46 -3.75 5.07
C TYR A 138 19.19 -3.56 6.40
N ILE A 139 18.43 -3.33 7.48
CA ILE A 139 18.96 -3.12 8.83
C ILE A 139 19.09 -4.48 9.56
N TRP A 140 18.09 -5.33 9.43
CA TRP A 140 18.08 -6.67 10.06
C TRP A 140 18.03 -7.78 9.01
N PRO A 141 18.37 -9.02 9.38
CA PRO A 141 18.17 -10.17 8.49
C PRO A 141 16.73 -10.19 7.95
N PRO A 142 16.54 -10.42 6.63
CA PRO A 142 15.23 -10.24 5.98
C PRO A 142 14.06 -11.07 6.56
N GLY A 143 14.36 -12.15 7.30
CA GLY A 143 13.37 -12.99 7.97
C GLY A 143 13.01 -12.56 9.40
N THR A 144 13.63 -11.49 9.93
CA THR A 144 13.37 -11.01 11.29
C THR A 144 11.95 -10.45 11.38
N ARG A 145 11.23 -10.85 12.44
CA ARG A 145 9.85 -10.36 12.68
C ARG A 145 9.83 -9.35 13.81
N GLY A 146 8.90 -8.39 13.74
CA GLY A 146 8.68 -7.38 14.78
C GLY A 146 9.74 -6.28 14.82
N VAL A 147 10.38 -6.02 13.68
CA VAL A 147 11.38 -4.94 13.50
C VAL A 147 10.95 -3.97 12.43
#